data_ab533294d1f7b307da88f8e21855f945
#
_entry.id   ab533294d1f7b307da88f8e21855f945
#
_cell.length_a   1.000
_cell.length_b   1.000
_cell.length_c   1.000
_cell.angle_alpha   90.00
_cell.angle_beta   90.00
_cell.angle_gamma   90.00
#
_symmetry.space_group_name_H-M   'P 1'
#
loop_
_entity.id
_entity.type
_entity.pdbx_description
1 polymer ?
#
loop_
_entity_poly.entity_id
_entity_poly.type
_entity_poly.pdbx_seq_one_letter_code
_entity_poly.pdbx_strand_id
1 'polypeptide(L)'
;METELNNKNDKFKYLKITTVICLIALVLSFAGCGASGSSGSSGSTGAAKSAGSTIIKGSENIKPISVSSFFKNVGKNTGIYKMIHNPTPEEIAEEKASKEAMEIAKEEQTAQAAADLAKHPVKGWQRLIMLAIGFLIVYLAVVKGFEPLLRIPIGFGTILVNIPGAGMGDGPDGMLHIIYNAGVGNEFFPMLIFMGIGAMTDFGPLIANPKMALLGGAAQLGVFATLFGVAAMNFIPGIDYNMKQACAIAIIGGADGPTSIYVSGKLAPEMMAVIAVAAYSYMALVPMIQPPIMKLLTSKKERQIKMNQLRPVSKTEKTLFPLLLLVVTILLLPPAAPLIGMLAFGNFIKEVGIVQRLSKTVENELMNIVSILLSLGVGSQMTPEKIMHANSLGIIVLGLLAFAVATAGGLIMAKIMNLFLKEKINPLIGSAGVSAVPMAARVANKVGMAEDPTNFLLMHAMGPNVAGVIGTAIAAGVFISTYGM
;
A
#
# COMPACT_ATOMS: atom_id res chain seq x y z
N MET A 1 12.75 -16.67 -38.97
CA MET A 1 11.54 -16.34 -38.21
C MET A 1 11.29 -17.32 -37.06
N GLU A 2 11.37 -18.65 -37.29
CA GLU A 2 11.24 -19.65 -36.20
C GLU A 2 12.43 -19.66 -35.21
N THR A 3 13.62 -19.40 -35.67
CA THR A 3 14.84 -19.31 -34.83
C THR A 3 14.86 -18.08 -33.90
N GLU A 4 14.24 -16.96 -34.30
CA GLU A 4 14.13 -15.77 -33.46
C GLU A 4 13.02 -15.90 -32.40
N LEU A 5 11.94 -16.62 -32.70
CA LEU A 5 10.86 -16.92 -31.75
C LEU A 5 11.31 -17.87 -30.65
N ASN A 6 12.13 -18.88 -30.97
CA ASN A 6 12.69 -19.81 -29.99
C ASN A 6 13.69 -19.08 -29.05
N ASN A 7 14.52 -18.19 -29.58
CA ASN A 7 15.47 -17.40 -28.78
C ASN A 7 14.77 -16.39 -27.84
N LYS A 8 13.60 -15.85 -28.21
CA LYS A 8 12.77 -15.04 -27.32
C LYS A 8 12.10 -15.85 -26.21
N ASN A 9 11.62 -17.04 -26.51
CA ASN A 9 11.00 -17.92 -25.50
C ASN A 9 12.01 -18.43 -24.46
N ASP A 10 13.23 -18.75 -24.89
CA ASP A 10 14.28 -19.16 -23.96
C ASP A 10 14.77 -17.99 -23.09
N LYS A 11 14.94 -16.80 -23.66
CA LYS A 11 15.24 -15.59 -22.86
C LYS A 11 14.15 -15.28 -21.83
N PHE A 12 12.88 -15.52 -22.15
CA PHE A 12 11.77 -15.38 -21.20
C PHE A 12 11.77 -16.44 -20.11
N LYS A 13 12.20 -17.66 -20.42
CA LYS A 13 12.30 -18.78 -19.46
C LYS A 13 13.46 -18.54 -18.47
N TYR A 14 14.62 -18.17 -18.95
CA TYR A 14 15.76 -17.79 -18.11
C TYR A 14 15.47 -16.54 -17.28
N LEU A 15 14.75 -15.55 -17.83
CA LEU A 15 14.36 -14.35 -17.13
C LEU A 15 13.46 -14.68 -15.93
N LYS A 16 12.52 -15.63 -16.07
CA LYS A 16 11.63 -16.08 -14.97
C LYS A 16 12.40 -16.78 -13.87
N ILE A 17 13.34 -17.66 -14.24
CA ILE A 17 14.17 -18.42 -13.31
C ILE A 17 15.12 -17.49 -12.55
N THR A 18 15.79 -16.57 -13.25
CA THR A 18 16.72 -15.61 -12.63
C THR A 18 15.99 -14.67 -11.68
N THR A 19 14.77 -14.23 -12.02
CA THR A 19 13.99 -13.33 -11.15
C THR A 19 13.48 -14.04 -9.89
N VAL A 20 13.05 -15.30 -10.02
CA VAL A 20 12.66 -16.14 -8.87
C VAL A 20 13.89 -16.45 -8.01
N ILE A 21 15.03 -16.77 -8.60
CA ILE A 21 16.29 -17.00 -7.88
C ILE A 21 16.77 -15.73 -7.18
N CYS A 22 16.68 -14.53 -7.79
CA CYS A 22 17.00 -13.27 -7.15
C CYS A 22 16.04 -12.95 -5.98
N LEU A 23 14.75 -13.25 -6.14
CA LEU A 23 13.77 -13.08 -5.05
C LEU A 23 14.03 -14.08 -3.90
N ILE A 24 14.32 -15.32 -4.22
CA ILE A 24 14.69 -16.37 -3.24
C ILE A 24 16.04 -16.04 -2.59
N ALA A 25 17.03 -15.59 -3.36
CA ALA A 25 18.32 -15.17 -2.82
C ALA A 25 18.21 -13.93 -1.93
N LEU A 26 17.32 -12.98 -2.27
CA LEU A 26 17.00 -11.83 -1.42
C LEU A 26 16.38 -12.30 -0.10
N VAL A 27 15.41 -13.20 -0.15
CA VAL A 27 14.75 -13.79 1.04
C VAL A 27 15.73 -14.64 1.84
N LEU A 28 16.56 -15.46 1.19
CA LEU A 28 17.55 -16.34 1.86
C LEU A 28 18.74 -15.56 2.41
N SER A 29 19.18 -14.46 1.79
CA SER A 29 20.22 -13.57 2.32
C SER A 29 19.77 -12.92 3.62
N PHE A 30 18.48 -12.63 3.76
CA PHE A 30 17.90 -12.12 4.99
C PHE A 30 17.68 -13.24 6.04
N ALA A 31 17.30 -14.45 5.64
CA ALA A 31 17.07 -15.58 6.54
C ALA A 31 18.37 -16.17 7.14
N GLY A 32 19.49 -16.08 6.42
CA GLY A 32 20.78 -16.61 6.85
C GLY A 32 21.48 -15.82 7.95
N CYS A 33 21.05 -14.57 8.24
CA CYS A 33 21.64 -13.74 9.30
C CYS A 33 21.05 -13.96 10.70
N GLY A 34 19.98 -14.76 10.84
CA GLY A 34 19.34 -15.03 12.13
C GLY A 34 19.80 -16.28 12.87
N ALA A 35 20.69 -17.11 12.28
CA ALA A 35 21.01 -18.46 12.79
C ALA A 35 22.48 -18.66 13.15
N SER A 36 23.15 -17.69 13.77
CA SER A 36 24.49 -17.96 14.34
C SER A 36 24.67 -17.26 15.67
N GLY A 37 24.52 -18.01 16.74
CA GLY A 37 25.06 -17.58 18.02
C GLY A 37 24.28 -17.99 19.25
N SER A 38 24.28 -19.28 19.63
CA SER A 38 24.42 -19.64 21.04
C SER A 38 24.80 -21.12 21.17
N SER A 39 26.07 -21.38 21.32
CA SER A 39 26.57 -22.62 21.93
C SER A 39 27.34 -22.26 23.20
N GLY A 40 26.77 -22.63 24.34
CA GLY A 40 27.44 -23.23 25.45
C GLY A 40 28.37 -22.40 26.33
N SER A 41 27.96 -22.17 27.57
CA SER A 41 28.67 -22.78 28.70
C SER A 41 27.92 -22.58 30.01
N SER A 42 27.85 -23.65 30.74
CA SER A 42 27.33 -23.82 32.08
C SER A 42 28.18 -23.09 33.13
N GLY A 43 27.52 -22.55 34.14
CA GLY A 43 28.17 -22.41 35.44
C GLY A 43 27.83 -21.19 36.29
N SER A 44 27.22 -21.45 37.37
CA SER A 44 27.21 -20.81 38.69
C SER A 44 26.09 -19.81 39.02
N THR A 45 25.33 -20.29 39.97
CA THR A 45 24.42 -19.64 40.93
C THR A 45 24.94 -18.32 41.50
N GLY A 46 24.05 -17.33 41.53
CA GLY A 46 24.27 -16.10 42.26
C GLY A 46 23.09 -15.14 42.10
N ALA A 47 22.37 -14.94 43.18
CA ALA A 47 21.20 -14.09 43.30
C ALA A 47 21.39 -12.68 42.78
N ALA A 48 20.57 -12.25 41.84
CA ALA A 48 20.23 -10.86 41.59
C ALA A 48 18.77 -10.78 41.21
N LYS A 49 17.91 -10.62 42.21
CA LYS A 49 16.55 -10.12 42.04
C LYS A 49 16.59 -8.70 41.49
N SER A 50 15.64 -8.39 40.60
CA SER A 50 15.15 -7.04 40.33
C SER A 50 16.02 -6.11 39.48
N ALA A 51 15.99 -6.33 38.19
CA ALA A 51 15.96 -5.24 37.16
C ALA A 51 15.82 -5.86 35.76
N GLY A 52 14.62 -6.17 35.34
CA GLY A 52 14.45 -6.80 34.02
C GLY A 52 13.02 -7.17 33.69
N SER A 53 12.09 -6.27 33.87
CA SER A 53 10.78 -6.42 33.25
C SER A 53 10.02 -5.10 33.25
N THR A 54 10.63 -4.08 32.63
CA THR A 54 9.84 -2.98 32.07
C THR A 54 9.71 -3.25 30.57
N ILE A 55 9.29 -4.45 30.25
CA ILE A 55 8.65 -4.77 28.98
C ILE A 55 7.29 -4.09 29.08
N ILE A 56 7.18 -3.00 28.35
CA ILE A 56 5.96 -2.36 27.87
C ILE A 56 4.68 -2.95 28.53
N LYS A 57 4.35 -2.47 29.70
CA LYS A 57 2.98 -2.50 30.23
C LYS A 57 2.15 -1.47 29.48
N GLY A 58 2.03 -1.64 28.19
CA GLY A 58 1.19 -0.92 27.27
C GLY A 58 0.34 -1.84 26.42
N SER A 59 0.38 -3.16 26.63
CA SER A 59 -0.70 -4.03 26.23
C SER A 59 -1.82 -3.88 27.24
N GLU A 60 -2.50 -2.75 27.28
CA GLU A 60 -3.87 -2.75 27.71
C GLU A 60 -4.53 -3.89 26.95
N ASN A 61 -5.04 -4.87 27.69
CA ASN A 61 -5.90 -5.93 27.18
C ASN A 61 -6.89 -5.32 26.21
N ILE A 62 -6.59 -5.36 24.91
CA ILE A 62 -7.54 -4.98 23.87
C ILE A 62 -8.61 -6.06 23.95
N LYS A 63 -9.63 -5.81 24.77
CA LYS A 63 -10.83 -6.63 24.80
C LYS A 63 -11.30 -6.74 23.36
N PRO A 64 -11.53 -7.94 22.84
CA PRO A 64 -12.01 -8.09 21.48
C PRO A 64 -13.27 -7.21 21.34
N ILE A 65 -13.18 -6.23 20.43
CA ILE A 65 -14.30 -5.33 20.17
C ILE A 65 -15.44 -6.20 19.69
N SER A 66 -16.55 -6.24 20.44
CA SER A 66 -17.71 -6.99 19.98
C SER A 66 -18.19 -6.41 18.65
N VAL A 67 -18.69 -7.25 17.76
CA VAL A 67 -19.20 -6.80 16.44
C VAL A 67 -20.23 -5.67 16.63
N SER A 68 -21.03 -5.73 17.70
CA SER A 68 -22.00 -4.69 18.06
C SER A 68 -21.32 -3.36 18.43
N SER A 69 -20.25 -3.38 19.24
CA SER A 69 -19.52 -2.16 19.60
C SER A 69 -18.77 -1.57 18.41
N PHE A 70 -18.27 -2.41 17.50
CA PHE A 70 -17.67 -1.97 16.25
C PHE A 70 -18.64 -1.15 15.39
N PHE A 71 -19.83 -1.71 15.09
CA PHE A 71 -20.84 -0.99 14.32
C PHE A 71 -21.37 0.26 15.02
N LYS A 72 -21.48 0.25 16.35
CA LYS A 72 -21.89 1.41 17.14
C LYS A 72 -20.84 2.54 17.06
N ASN A 73 -19.55 2.19 17.14
CA ASN A 73 -18.47 3.17 17.04
C ASN A 73 -18.36 3.73 15.61
N VAL A 74 -18.43 2.87 14.58
CA VAL A 74 -18.46 3.34 13.18
C VAL A 74 -19.67 4.25 12.96
N GLY A 75 -20.87 3.90 13.50
CA GLY A 75 -22.07 4.72 13.39
C GLY A 75 -21.94 6.10 14.02
N LYS A 76 -21.37 6.19 15.22
CA LYS A 76 -21.12 7.47 15.92
C LYS A 76 -20.08 8.33 15.20
N ASN A 77 -19.17 7.73 14.46
CA ASN A 77 -18.12 8.42 13.72
C ASN A 77 -18.53 8.85 12.30
N THR A 78 -19.76 8.56 11.89
CA THR A 78 -20.26 9.04 10.58
C THR A 78 -20.41 10.55 10.57
N GLY A 79 -20.18 11.16 9.41
CA GLY A 79 -20.42 12.59 9.21
C GLY A 79 -21.88 12.97 9.44
N ILE A 80 -22.83 12.09 9.11
CA ILE A 80 -24.26 12.29 9.35
C ILE A 80 -24.52 12.42 10.85
N TYR A 81 -23.98 11.51 11.68
CA TYR A 81 -24.13 11.58 13.13
C TYR A 81 -23.54 12.88 13.68
N LYS A 82 -22.32 13.25 13.26
CA LYS A 82 -21.64 14.47 13.69
C LYS A 82 -22.30 15.76 13.21
N MET A 83 -23.07 15.74 12.13
CA MET A 83 -23.87 16.89 11.66
C MET A 83 -25.16 17.10 12.46
N ILE A 84 -25.77 16.02 12.93
CA ILE A 84 -27.06 16.04 13.63
C ILE A 84 -26.85 16.15 15.14
N HIS A 85 -25.79 15.54 15.64
CA HIS A 85 -25.47 15.51 17.06
C HIS A 85 -24.57 16.68 17.44
N ASN A 86 -25.10 17.59 18.27
CA ASN A 86 -24.29 18.62 18.90
C ASN A 86 -23.46 17.98 20.02
N PRO A 87 -22.12 17.95 19.90
CA PRO A 87 -21.29 17.33 20.91
C PRO A 87 -21.44 18.03 22.25
N THR A 88 -21.55 17.26 23.32
CA THR A 88 -21.56 17.79 24.67
C THR A 88 -20.17 18.33 25.05
N PRO A 89 -20.07 19.26 26.02
CA PRO A 89 -18.77 19.74 26.52
C PRO A 89 -17.85 18.61 26.97
N GLU A 90 -18.41 17.53 27.52
CA GLU A 90 -17.67 16.32 27.94
C GLU A 90 -17.11 15.56 26.73
N GLU A 91 -17.89 15.36 25.67
CA GLU A 91 -17.43 14.70 24.43
C GLU A 91 -16.32 15.52 23.73
N ILE A 92 -16.43 16.86 23.77
CA ILE A 92 -15.37 17.76 23.23
C ILE A 92 -14.08 17.63 24.06
N ALA A 93 -14.20 17.54 25.39
CA ALA A 93 -13.08 17.38 26.28
C ALA A 93 -12.40 16.01 26.12
N GLU A 94 -13.19 14.94 25.97
CA GLU A 94 -12.67 13.58 25.69
C GLU A 94 -11.96 13.50 24.32
N GLU A 95 -12.53 14.11 23.28
CA GLU A 95 -11.89 14.15 21.95
C GLU A 95 -10.56 14.92 21.99
N LYS A 96 -10.52 16.04 22.74
CA LYS A 96 -9.30 16.83 22.91
C LYS A 96 -8.24 16.05 23.71
N ALA A 97 -8.61 15.45 24.83
CA ALA A 97 -7.72 14.64 25.65
C ALA A 97 -7.21 13.42 24.87
N SER A 98 -8.04 12.79 24.05
CA SER A 98 -7.62 11.66 23.19
C SER A 98 -6.59 12.11 22.12
N LYS A 99 -6.76 13.28 21.53
CA LYS A 99 -5.80 13.82 20.56
C LYS A 99 -4.46 14.15 21.21
N GLU A 100 -4.49 14.80 22.38
CA GLU A 100 -3.26 15.12 23.16
C GLU A 100 -2.54 13.82 23.60
N ALA A 101 -3.28 12.84 24.08
CA ALA A 101 -2.72 11.54 24.46
C ALA A 101 -2.10 10.79 23.24
N MET A 102 -2.69 10.92 22.07
CA MET A 102 -2.15 10.31 20.85
C MET A 102 -0.87 11.02 20.37
N GLU A 103 -0.79 12.32 20.55
CA GLU A 103 0.41 13.10 20.20
C GLU A 103 1.57 12.78 21.13
N ILE A 104 1.33 12.69 22.44
CA ILE A 104 2.30 12.24 23.45
C ILE A 104 2.75 10.80 23.17
N ALA A 105 1.84 9.88 22.91
CA ALA A 105 2.16 8.50 22.59
C ALA A 105 3.02 8.39 21.30
N LYS A 106 2.79 9.26 20.33
CA LYS A 106 3.60 9.33 19.10
C LYS A 106 5.03 9.81 19.38
N GLU A 107 5.18 10.79 20.26
CA GLU A 107 6.50 11.29 20.70
C GLU A 107 7.25 10.23 21.51
N GLU A 108 6.59 9.57 22.47
CA GLU A 108 7.18 8.51 23.29
C GLU A 108 7.61 7.30 22.43
N GLN A 109 6.80 6.86 21.47
CA GLN A 109 7.15 5.78 20.54
C GLN A 109 8.37 6.15 19.68
N THR A 110 8.45 7.40 19.23
CA THR A 110 9.59 7.89 18.44
C THR A 110 10.86 7.94 19.29
N ALA A 111 10.76 8.40 20.54
CA ALA A 111 11.88 8.44 21.48
C ALA A 111 12.34 7.03 21.87
N GLN A 112 11.42 6.08 22.05
CA GLN A 112 11.74 4.70 22.39
C GLN A 112 12.40 3.96 21.22
N ALA A 113 11.93 4.18 19.99
CA ALA A 113 12.58 3.67 18.79
C ALA A 113 14.01 4.22 18.63
N ALA A 114 14.22 5.50 18.91
CA ALA A 114 15.56 6.12 18.91
C ALA A 114 16.47 5.52 19.98
N ALA A 115 15.96 5.25 21.18
CA ALA A 115 16.71 4.63 22.27
C ALA A 115 17.11 3.17 21.98
N ASP A 116 16.23 2.40 21.33
CA ASP A 116 16.54 1.03 20.91
C ASP A 116 17.54 0.98 19.76
N LEU A 117 17.52 1.94 18.85
CA LEU A 117 18.54 2.14 17.82
C LEU A 117 19.93 2.42 18.44
N ALA A 118 19.98 3.20 19.51
CA ALA A 118 21.24 3.50 20.20
C ALA A 118 21.85 2.27 20.89
N LYS A 119 21.03 1.29 21.30
CA LYS A 119 21.50 0.04 21.93
C LYS A 119 22.11 -0.95 20.94
N HIS A 120 21.78 -0.86 19.66
CA HIS A 120 22.24 -1.78 18.62
C HIS A 120 22.96 -1.03 17.49
N PRO A 121 24.24 -0.67 17.66
CA PRO A 121 24.97 0.09 16.65
C PRO A 121 25.07 -0.70 15.34
N VAL A 122 24.74 -0.03 14.23
CA VAL A 122 24.76 -0.61 12.89
C VAL A 122 26.18 -1.00 12.51
N LYS A 123 26.34 -2.25 12.08
CA LYS A 123 27.61 -2.75 11.58
C LYS A 123 27.82 -2.32 10.14
N GLY A 124 29.05 -2.00 9.74
CA GLY A 124 29.37 -1.53 8.38
C GLY A 124 28.87 -2.48 7.25
N TRP A 125 28.92 -3.80 7.47
CA TRP A 125 28.42 -4.77 6.49
C TRP A 125 26.90 -4.67 6.24
N GLN A 126 26.12 -4.27 7.23
CA GLN A 126 24.68 -4.08 7.10
C GLN A 126 24.39 -2.88 6.17
N ARG A 127 25.17 -1.80 6.28
CA ARG A 127 25.08 -0.67 5.33
C ARG A 127 25.48 -1.07 3.91
N LEU A 128 26.49 -1.94 3.75
CA LEU A 128 26.88 -2.49 2.44
C LEU A 128 25.73 -3.29 1.80
N ILE A 129 24.99 -4.09 2.57
CA ILE A 129 23.81 -4.79 2.07
C ILE A 129 22.75 -3.79 1.60
N MET A 130 22.46 -2.75 2.38
CA MET A 130 21.48 -1.73 2.01
C MET A 130 21.91 -0.95 0.75
N LEU A 131 23.20 -0.65 0.60
CA LEU A 131 23.74 -0.08 -0.63
C LEU A 131 23.51 -1.03 -1.84
N ALA A 132 23.82 -2.32 -1.68
CA ALA A 132 23.56 -3.30 -2.73
C ALA A 132 22.07 -3.41 -3.09
N ILE A 133 21.18 -3.33 -2.09
CA ILE A 133 19.73 -3.27 -2.32
C ILE A 133 19.34 -2.00 -3.09
N GLY A 134 19.89 -0.84 -2.73
CA GLY A 134 19.64 0.42 -3.43
C GLY A 134 20.06 0.33 -4.92
N PHE A 135 21.27 -0.18 -5.19
CA PHE A 135 21.73 -0.41 -6.57
C PHE A 135 20.88 -1.44 -7.31
N LEU A 136 20.43 -2.50 -6.64
CA LEU A 136 19.51 -3.48 -7.23
C LEU A 136 18.18 -2.86 -7.63
N ILE A 137 17.60 -2.00 -6.78
CA ILE A 137 16.36 -1.27 -7.06
C ILE A 137 16.54 -0.39 -8.30
N VAL A 138 17.63 0.37 -8.39
CA VAL A 138 17.96 1.20 -9.56
C VAL A 138 18.16 0.33 -10.82
N TYR A 139 18.88 -0.77 -10.71
CA TYR A 139 19.07 -1.71 -11.82
C TYR A 139 17.74 -2.26 -12.34
N LEU A 140 16.85 -2.68 -11.47
CA LEU A 140 15.52 -3.19 -11.85
C LEU A 140 14.67 -2.10 -12.52
N ALA A 141 14.79 -0.86 -12.08
CA ALA A 141 14.10 0.28 -12.70
C ALA A 141 14.65 0.58 -14.10
N VAL A 142 15.96 0.70 -14.24
CA VAL A 142 16.60 1.15 -15.49
C VAL A 142 16.64 0.02 -16.53
N VAL A 143 17.08 -1.18 -16.15
CA VAL A 143 17.33 -2.29 -17.10
C VAL A 143 16.07 -3.10 -17.37
N LYS A 144 15.21 -3.28 -16.36
CA LYS A 144 13.97 -4.05 -16.49
C LYS A 144 12.74 -3.20 -16.74
N GLY A 145 12.85 -1.88 -16.64
CA GLY A 145 11.74 -0.96 -16.85
C GLY A 145 10.62 -1.08 -15.81
N PHE A 146 10.94 -1.56 -14.60
CA PHE A 146 9.96 -1.77 -13.55
C PHE A 146 9.70 -0.47 -12.79
N GLU A 147 8.62 0.24 -13.13
CA GLU A 147 8.16 1.48 -12.51
C GLU A 147 9.29 2.48 -12.23
N PRO A 148 9.98 3.00 -13.29
CA PRO A 148 11.17 3.84 -13.12
C PRO A 148 10.89 5.12 -12.32
N LEU A 149 9.70 5.69 -12.47
CA LEU A 149 9.32 6.98 -11.86
C LEU A 149 9.47 6.99 -10.34
N LEU A 150 9.09 5.90 -9.68
CA LEU A 150 9.17 5.77 -8.22
C LEU A 150 10.46 5.09 -7.77
N ARG A 151 10.89 4.04 -8.47
CA ARG A 151 12.02 3.21 -8.03
C ARG A 151 13.37 3.88 -8.15
N ILE A 152 13.59 4.70 -9.17
CA ILE A 152 14.88 5.40 -9.30
C ILE A 152 15.11 6.29 -8.09
N PRO A 153 14.20 7.20 -7.71
CA PRO A 153 14.41 8.02 -6.51
C PRO A 153 14.43 7.20 -5.20
N ILE A 154 13.63 6.13 -5.06
CA ILE A 154 13.71 5.24 -3.89
C ILE A 154 15.11 4.63 -3.78
N GLY A 155 15.64 4.08 -4.88
CA GLY A 155 16.96 3.48 -4.90
C GLY A 155 18.07 4.50 -4.59
N PHE A 156 17.98 5.70 -5.15
CA PHE A 156 18.91 6.79 -4.82
C PHE A 156 18.81 7.22 -3.36
N GLY A 157 17.61 7.40 -2.82
CA GLY A 157 17.40 7.69 -1.40
C GLY A 157 18.00 6.62 -0.51
N THR A 158 17.81 5.33 -0.88
CA THR A 158 18.42 4.20 -0.17
C THR A 158 19.94 4.21 -0.23
N ILE A 159 20.54 4.52 -1.38
CA ILE A 159 21.99 4.62 -1.54
C ILE A 159 22.51 5.76 -0.66
N LEU A 160 21.96 6.96 -0.82
CA LEU A 160 22.45 8.17 -0.15
C LEU A 160 22.37 8.09 1.37
N VAL A 161 21.31 7.51 1.95
CA VAL A 161 21.14 7.39 3.40
C VAL A 161 22.11 6.37 4.01
N ASN A 162 22.56 5.38 3.23
CA ASN A 162 23.45 4.32 3.71
C ASN A 162 24.93 4.58 3.46
N ILE A 163 25.32 5.72 2.85
CA ILE A 163 26.72 6.12 2.71
C ILE A 163 27.25 6.57 4.09
N PRO A 164 28.23 5.86 4.67
CA PRO A 164 28.77 6.24 5.97
C PRO A 164 29.42 7.64 5.93
N GLY A 165 29.10 8.48 6.90
CA GLY A 165 29.66 9.83 7.01
C GLY A 165 29.10 10.87 6.04
N ALA A 166 28.12 10.52 5.20
CA ALA A 166 27.50 11.48 4.28
C ALA A 166 26.51 12.45 4.98
N GLY A 167 26.00 12.09 6.17
CA GLY A 167 25.06 12.92 6.94
C GLY A 167 23.71 13.18 6.25
N MET A 168 23.41 12.48 5.17
CA MET A 168 22.23 12.76 4.34
C MET A 168 20.89 12.46 5.04
N GLY A 169 20.89 11.47 5.93
CA GLY A 169 19.73 11.07 6.72
C GLY A 169 19.84 11.40 8.19
N ASP A 170 21.01 11.89 8.63
CA ASP A 170 21.35 12.04 10.04
C ASP A 170 20.99 13.46 10.52
N GLY A 171 20.20 13.50 11.61
CA GLY A 171 19.86 14.77 12.27
C GLY A 171 18.93 15.69 11.47
N PRO A 172 18.58 16.84 12.05
CA PRO A 172 17.60 17.76 11.46
C PRO A 172 18.09 18.44 10.18
N ASP A 173 19.41 18.52 9.95
CA ASP A 173 20.01 19.21 8.82
C ASP A 173 20.25 18.29 7.61
N GLY A 174 20.07 16.98 7.76
CA GLY A 174 20.22 16.02 6.67
C GLY A 174 19.20 16.26 5.57
N MET A 175 19.64 16.44 4.32
CA MET A 175 18.77 16.75 3.17
C MET A 175 17.60 15.76 3.04
N LEU A 176 17.86 14.46 3.18
CA LEU A 176 16.83 13.44 3.09
C LEU A 176 15.88 13.48 4.29
N HIS A 177 16.36 13.84 5.47
CA HIS A 177 15.53 14.05 6.66
C HIS A 177 14.58 15.22 6.47
N ILE A 178 15.07 16.35 5.91
CA ILE A 178 14.25 17.51 5.56
C ILE A 178 13.16 17.11 4.56
N ILE A 179 13.50 16.40 3.47
CA ILE A 179 12.52 15.92 2.48
C ILE A 179 11.48 15.02 3.12
N TYR A 180 11.90 14.08 3.98
CA TYR A 180 10.98 13.19 4.68
C TYR A 180 9.99 13.98 5.54
N ASN A 181 10.45 14.89 6.36
CA ASN A 181 9.61 15.68 7.26
C ASN A 181 8.73 16.69 6.51
N ALA A 182 9.21 17.19 5.35
CA ALA A 182 8.45 18.16 4.54
C ALA A 182 7.14 17.59 3.99
N GLY A 183 7.02 16.27 3.80
CA GLY A 183 5.79 15.76 3.20
C GLY A 183 5.53 14.27 3.32
N VAL A 184 6.49 13.45 3.74
CA VAL A 184 6.25 12.01 3.97
C VAL A 184 5.76 11.80 5.41
N GLY A 185 6.52 12.28 6.39
CA GLY A 185 6.23 12.11 7.81
C GLY A 185 4.96 12.82 8.28
N ASN A 186 4.57 13.92 7.64
CA ASN A 186 3.32 14.63 7.88
C ASN A 186 2.18 14.26 6.91
N GLU A 187 2.38 13.22 6.06
CA GLU A 187 1.39 12.66 5.14
C GLU A 187 0.95 13.60 3.99
N PHE A 188 1.59 14.76 3.82
CA PHE A 188 1.20 15.76 2.81
C PHE A 188 1.44 15.25 1.37
N PHE A 189 2.58 14.63 1.08
CA PHE A 189 2.86 14.11 -0.26
C PHE A 189 1.89 13.01 -0.70
N PRO A 190 1.52 12.03 0.13
CA PRO A 190 0.46 11.07 -0.21
C PRO A 190 -0.85 11.72 -0.66
N MET A 191 -1.28 12.79 -0.01
CA MET A 191 -2.51 13.51 -0.40
C MET A 191 -2.36 14.18 -1.78
N LEU A 192 -1.20 14.78 -2.07
CA LEU A 192 -0.94 15.36 -3.39
C LEU A 192 -0.86 14.28 -4.49
N ILE A 193 -0.32 13.10 -4.18
CA ILE A 193 -0.36 11.96 -5.09
C ILE A 193 -1.81 11.55 -5.39
N PHE A 194 -2.69 11.51 -4.38
CA PHE A 194 -4.12 11.22 -4.59
C PHE A 194 -4.79 12.26 -5.49
N MET A 195 -4.45 13.53 -5.37
CA MET A 195 -4.92 14.58 -6.28
C MET A 195 -4.44 14.32 -7.72
N GLY A 196 -3.16 13.97 -7.90
CA GLY A 196 -2.60 13.60 -9.20
C GLY A 196 -3.29 12.36 -9.80
N ILE A 197 -3.47 11.30 -9.01
CA ILE A 197 -4.23 10.11 -9.42
C ILE A 197 -5.64 10.49 -9.85
N GLY A 198 -6.31 11.37 -9.12
CA GLY A 198 -7.63 11.90 -9.49
C GLY A 198 -7.63 12.59 -10.86
N ALA A 199 -6.65 13.44 -11.12
CA ALA A 199 -6.49 14.12 -12.40
C ALA A 199 -6.17 13.17 -13.55
N MET A 200 -5.42 12.08 -13.31
CA MET A 200 -5.13 11.05 -14.30
C MET A 200 -6.30 10.10 -14.53
N THR A 201 -7.19 9.93 -13.56
CA THR A 201 -8.25 8.93 -13.56
C THR A 201 -9.40 9.34 -14.48
N ASP A 202 -9.97 8.38 -15.23
CA ASP A 202 -11.26 8.49 -15.90
C ASP A 202 -12.29 7.62 -15.16
N PHE A 203 -13.26 8.23 -14.51
CA PHE A 203 -14.37 7.54 -13.86
C PHE A 203 -15.42 7.03 -14.86
N GLY A 204 -15.32 7.40 -16.14
CA GLY A 204 -16.29 7.00 -17.18
C GLY A 204 -16.59 5.50 -17.21
N PRO A 205 -15.58 4.60 -17.23
CA PRO A 205 -15.80 3.16 -17.21
C PRO A 205 -16.57 2.66 -15.98
N LEU A 206 -16.33 3.24 -14.82
CA LEU A 206 -17.05 2.91 -13.57
C LEU A 206 -18.49 3.41 -13.60
N ILE A 207 -18.70 4.65 -14.07
CA ILE A 207 -20.04 5.26 -14.22
C ILE A 207 -20.85 4.49 -15.27
N ALA A 208 -20.22 4.09 -16.38
CA ALA A 208 -20.86 3.32 -17.43
C ALA A 208 -21.37 1.95 -16.96
N ASN A 209 -20.60 1.30 -16.07
CA ASN A 209 -20.96 0.00 -15.51
C ASN A 209 -20.67 -0.08 -13.99
N PRO A 210 -21.56 0.45 -13.15
CA PRO A 210 -21.32 0.50 -11.68
C PRO A 210 -21.15 -0.88 -11.03
N LYS A 211 -21.63 -1.97 -11.66
CA LYS A 211 -21.44 -3.35 -11.17
C LYS A 211 -19.96 -3.71 -11.05
N MET A 212 -19.10 -3.05 -11.81
CA MET A 212 -17.65 -3.25 -11.77
C MET A 212 -17.04 -2.78 -10.43
N ALA A 213 -17.74 -1.95 -9.66
CA ALA A 213 -17.34 -1.59 -8.30
C ALA A 213 -17.21 -2.81 -7.37
N LEU A 214 -18.03 -3.85 -7.59
CA LEU A 214 -17.94 -5.10 -6.83
C LEU A 214 -16.59 -5.80 -6.99
N LEU A 215 -15.96 -5.67 -8.16
CA LEU A 215 -14.63 -6.26 -8.41
C LEU A 215 -13.54 -5.52 -7.63
N GLY A 216 -13.61 -4.19 -7.56
CA GLY A 216 -12.73 -3.39 -6.72
C GLY A 216 -12.94 -3.67 -5.22
N GLY A 217 -14.22 -3.79 -4.80
CA GLY A 217 -14.55 -4.18 -3.43
C GLY A 217 -14.01 -5.58 -3.07
N ALA A 218 -14.14 -6.55 -3.97
CA ALA A 218 -13.63 -7.91 -3.76
C ALA A 218 -12.09 -7.97 -3.68
N ALA A 219 -11.39 -7.09 -4.37
CA ALA A 219 -9.93 -7.02 -4.24
C ALA A 219 -9.49 -6.57 -2.82
N GLN A 220 -10.36 -5.89 -2.06
CA GLN A 220 -10.09 -5.56 -0.65
C GLN A 220 -10.00 -6.80 0.26
N LEU A 221 -10.36 -7.99 -0.23
CA LEU A 221 -10.02 -9.25 0.45
C LEU A 221 -8.53 -9.36 0.75
N GLY A 222 -7.66 -8.74 -0.06
CA GLY A 222 -6.24 -8.62 0.22
C GLY A 222 -5.94 -7.87 1.51
N VAL A 223 -6.62 -6.74 1.76
CA VAL A 223 -6.48 -5.96 2.99
C VAL A 223 -6.89 -6.78 4.21
N PHE A 224 -8.08 -7.40 4.17
CA PHE A 224 -8.57 -8.19 5.30
C PHE A 224 -7.78 -9.48 5.50
N ALA A 225 -7.37 -10.16 4.42
CA ALA A 225 -6.50 -11.33 4.52
C ALA A 225 -5.15 -10.98 5.16
N THR A 226 -4.60 -9.80 4.86
CA THR A 226 -3.38 -9.30 5.51
C THR A 226 -3.62 -9.04 6.99
N LEU A 227 -4.75 -8.46 7.37
CA LEU A 227 -5.10 -8.24 8.77
C LEU A 227 -5.13 -9.57 9.55
N PHE A 228 -5.80 -10.59 9.00
CA PHE A 228 -5.78 -11.93 9.60
C PHE A 228 -4.38 -12.57 9.59
N GLY A 229 -3.60 -12.34 8.54
CA GLY A 229 -2.22 -12.81 8.44
C GLY A 229 -1.33 -12.22 9.53
N VAL A 230 -1.44 -10.91 9.80
CA VAL A 230 -0.72 -10.24 10.91
C VAL A 230 -1.16 -10.83 12.24
N ALA A 231 -2.46 -11.00 12.46
CA ALA A 231 -2.97 -11.63 13.68
C ALA A 231 -2.42 -13.07 13.86
N ALA A 232 -2.30 -13.82 12.75
CA ALA A 232 -1.70 -15.16 12.78
C ALA A 232 -0.19 -15.13 13.05
N MET A 233 0.53 -14.08 12.64
CA MET A 233 1.96 -13.93 12.93
C MET A 233 2.25 -13.77 14.42
N ASN A 234 1.31 -13.24 15.21
CA ASN A 234 1.45 -13.12 16.67
C ASN A 234 1.51 -14.49 17.39
N PHE A 235 1.22 -15.62 16.72
CA PHE A 235 1.50 -16.96 17.25
C PHE A 235 2.98 -17.37 17.09
N ILE A 236 3.79 -16.60 16.34
CA ILE A 236 5.23 -16.87 16.15
C ILE A 236 5.98 -16.21 17.32
N PRO A 237 6.79 -16.96 18.08
CA PRO A 237 7.57 -16.38 19.18
C PRO A 237 8.47 -15.24 18.71
N GLY A 238 8.38 -14.09 19.40
CA GLY A 238 9.17 -12.89 19.09
C GLY A 238 8.49 -11.92 18.11
N ILE A 239 7.27 -12.21 17.66
CA ILE A 239 6.43 -11.32 16.87
C ILE A 239 5.20 -10.96 17.72
N ASP A 240 5.00 -9.66 17.95
CA ASP A 240 3.85 -9.14 18.69
C ASP A 240 3.41 -7.81 18.06
N TYR A 241 2.35 -7.86 17.26
CA TYR A 241 1.75 -6.69 16.65
C TYR A 241 0.45 -6.34 17.38
N ASN A 242 0.32 -5.09 17.77
CA ASN A 242 -0.96 -4.56 18.24
C ASN A 242 -1.94 -4.31 17.07
N MET A 243 -3.22 -4.04 17.39
CA MET A 243 -4.25 -3.85 16.36
C MET A 243 -4.01 -2.61 15.48
N LYS A 244 -3.41 -1.54 16.00
CA LYS A 244 -3.06 -0.35 15.20
C LYS A 244 -1.99 -0.71 14.16
N GLN A 245 -0.96 -1.42 14.57
CA GLN A 245 0.10 -1.94 13.70
C GLN A 245 -0.48 -2.94 12.69
N ALA A 246 -1.35 -3.84 13.13
CA ALA A 246 -2.01 -4.81 12.25
C ALA A 246 -2.84 -4.13 11.16
N CYS A 247 -3.61 -3.09 11.50
CA CYS A 247 -4.36 -2.31 10.53
C CYS A 247 -3.45 -1.52 9.56
N ALA A 248 -2.34 -0.96 10.07
CA ALA A 248 -1.36 -0.27 9.24
C ALA A 248 -0.66 -1.21 8.25
N ILE A 249 -0.31 -2.42 8.67
CA ILE A 249 0.26 -3.46 7.79
C ILE A 249 -0.80 -3.96 6.80
N ALA A 250 -2.04 -4.15 7.25
CA ALA A 250 -3.12 -4.70 6.45
C ALA A 250 -3.38 -3.92 5.16
N ILE A 251 -3.22 -2.58 5.21
CA ILE A 251 -3.49 -1.72 4.04
C ILE A 251 -2.57 -2.01 2.85
N ILE A 252 -1.40 -2.64 3.07
CA ILE A 252 -0.49 -3.09 2.02
C ILE A 252 -1.22 -4.01 1.03
N GLY A 253 -2.17 -4.82 1.53
CA GLY A 253 -2.97 -5.73 0.71
C GLY A 253 -3.86 -5.04 -0.32
N GLY A 254 -4.12 -3.74 -0.18
CA GLY A 254 -4.81 -2.94 -1.20
C GLY A 254 -3.92 -2.55 -2.38
N ALA A 255 -2.61 -2.72 -2.27
CA ALA A 255 -1.60 -2.31 -3.26
C ALA A 255 -1.66 -0.79 -3.58
N ASP A 256 -1.79 0.01 -2.53
CA ASP A 256 -1.88 1.47 -2.60
C ASP A 256 -0.79 2.10 -1.73
N GLY A 257 0.30 2.54 -2.36
CA GLY A 257 1.45 3.12 -1.67
C GLY A 257 1.10 4.38 -0.85
N PRO A 258 0.47 5.40 -1.46
CA PRO A 258 0.07 6.62 -0.76
C PRO A 258 -0.87 6.35 0.43
N THR A 259 -1.89 5.50 0.26
CA THR A 259 -2.78 5.12 1.36
C THR A 259 -2.04 4.39 2.48
N SER A 260 -1.05 3.56 2.13
CA SER A 260 -0.23 2.84 3.10
C SER A 260 0.58 3.80 3.97
N ILE A 261 1.16 4.85 3.40
CA ILE A 261 1.85 5.91 4.15
C ILE A 261 0.85 6.66 5.05
N TYR A 262 -0.30 7.04 4.51
CA TYR A 262 -1.32 7.78 5.25
C TYR A 262 -1.81 7.01 6.48
N VAL A 263 -2.16 5.74 6.31
CA VAL A 263 -2.66 4.90 7.42
C VAL A 263 -1.55 4.61 8.44
N SER A 264 -0.34 4.27 7.98
CA SER A 264 0.76 3.98 8.89
C SER A 264 1.20 5.23 9.66
N GLY A 265 1.19 6.42 9.04
CA GLY A 265 1.44 7.68 9.74
C GLY A 265 0.44 7.95 10.86
N LYS A 266 -0.83 7.54 10.70
CA LYS A 266 -1.88 7.70 11.71
C LYS A 266 -1.88 6.62 12.78
N LEU A 267 -1.65 5.36 12.41
CA LEU A 267 -1.87 4.21 13.30
C LEU A 267 -0.56 3.61 13.86
N ALA A 268 0.53 3.64 13.08
CA ALA A 268 1.81 3.01 13.44
C ALA A 268 2.98 3.76 12.79
N PRO A 269 3.29 5.00 13.23
CA PRO A 269 4.35 5.82 12.64
C PRO A 269 5.73 5.15 12.65
N GLU A 270 6.00 4.34 13.67
CA GLU A 270 7.24 3.59 13.84
C GLU A 270 7.45 2.54 12.73
N MET A 271 6.36 2.05 12.13
CA MET A 271 6.39 1.04 11.06
C MET A 271 6.21 1.65 9.66
N MET A 272 5.93 2.96 9.57
CA MET A 272 5.62 3.64 8.30
C MET A 272 6.70 3.41 7.24
N ALA A 273 7.97 3.42 7.63
CA ALA A 273 9.09 3.20 6.73
C ALA A 273 9.02 1.82 6.04
N VAL A 274 8.86 0.76 6.82
CA VAL A 274 8.80 -0.62 6.32
C VAL A 274 7.54 -0.84 5.48
N ILE A 275 6.41 -0.32 5.96
CA ILE A 275 5.12 -0.42 5.25
C ILE A 275 5.18 0.30 3.91
N ALA A 276 5.73 1.52 3.86
CA ALA A 276 5.90 2.28 2.63
C ALA A 276 6.78 1.55 1.63
N VAL A 277 7.94 1.06 2.07
CA VAL A 277 8.86 0.29 1.23
C VAL A 277 8.19 -0.97 0.68
N ALA A 278 7.50 -1.73 1.53
CA ALA A 278 6.76 -2.92 1.12
C ALA A 278 5.69 -2.57 0.07
N ALA A 279 4.82 -1.61 0.35
CA ALA A 279 3.72 -1.21 -0.53
C ALA A 279 4.21 -0.76 -1.91
N TYR A 280 5.22 0.13 -1.98
CA TYR A 280 5.76 0.58 -3.26
C TYR A 280 6.54 -0.51 -4.00
N SER A 281 7.23 -1.40 -3.27
CA SER A 281 7.92 -2.53 -3.89
C SER A 281 6.93 -3.49 -4.57
N TYR A 282 5.80 -3.80 -3.92
CA TYR A 282 4.80 -4.69 -4.49
C TYR A 282 4.03 -4.06 -5.63
N MET A 283 3.67 -2.79 -5.51
CA MET A 283 3.02 -2.06 -6.59
C MET A 283 3.84 -2.16 -7.88
N ALA A 284 5.15 -2.05 -7.77
CA ALA A 284 6.04 -2.19 -8.92
C ALA A 284 6.21 -3.63 -9.43
N LEU A 285 5.88 -4.65 -8.62
CA LEU A 285 5.92 -6.06 -9.02
C LEU A 285 4.59 -6.56 -9.61
N VAL A 286 3.56 -5.73 -9.70
CA VAL A 286 2.24 -6.04 -10.30
C VAL A 286 2.37 -6.78 -11.63
N PRO A 287 3.18 -6.31 -12.61
CA PRO A 287 3.32 -6.99 -13.90
C PRO A 287 3.92 -8.39 -13.84
N MET A 288 4.56 -8.75 -12.73
CA MET A 288 5.16 -10.06 -12.53
C MET A 288 4.26 -10.99 -11.71
N ILE A 289 3.58 -10.46 -10.69
CA ILE A 289 2.78 -11.23 -9.73
C ILE A 289 1.42 -11.59 -10.33
N GLN A 290 0.74 -10.65 -10.98
CA GLN A 290 -0.63 -10.85 -11.47
C GLN A 290 -0.75 -11.89 -12.59
N PRO A 291 0.08 -11.90 -13.66
CA PRO A 291 -0.13 -12.81 -14.78
C PRO A 291 -0.12 -14.31 -14.42
N PRO A 292 0.77 -14.81 -13.54
CA PRO A 292 0.70 -16.20 -13.08
C PRO A 292 -0.61 -16.52 -12.37
N ILE A 293 -1.09 -15.63 -11.49
CA ILE A 293 -2.34 -15.81 -10.74
C ILE A 293 -3.55 -15.78 -11.68
N MET A 294 -3.57 -14.85 -12.63
CA MET A 294 -4.58 -14.79 -13.67
C MET A 294 -4.68 -16.09 -14.45
N LYS A 295 -3.54 -16.63 -14.90
CA LYS A 295 -3.49 -17.88 -15.67
C LYS A 295 -3.87 -19.09 -14.84
N LEU A 296 -3.52 -19.10 -13.56
CA LEU A 296 -3.85 -20.19 -12.63
C LEU A 296 -5.36 -20.26 -12.36
N LEU A 297 -5.99 -19.10 -12.14
CA LEU A 297 -7.38 -19.02 -11.71
C LEU A 297 -8.38 -18.89 -12.87
N THR A 298 -7.93 -18.72 -14.13
CA THR A 298 -8.82 -18.59 -15.28
C THR A 298 -8.46 -19.59 -16.39
N SER A 299 -9.46 -20.17 -17.02
CA SER A 299 -9.28 -21.00 -18.21
C SER A 299 -9.02 -20.13 -19.45
N LYS A 300 -8.45 -20.74 -20.51
CA LYS A 300 -8.23 -20.05 -21.78
C LYS A 300 -9.53 -19.50 -22.38
N LYS A 301 -10.64 -20.27 -22.27
CA LYS A 301 -11.95 -19.85 -22.74
C LYS A 301 -12.47 -18.61 -22.01
N GLU A 302 -12.27 -18.54 -20.71
CA GLU A 302 -12.67 -17.37 -19.90
C GLU A 302 -11.86 -16.13 -20.26
N ARG A 303 -10.55 -16.28 -20.54
CA ARG A 303 -9.68 -15.17 -20.93
C ARG A 303 -9.98 -14.61 -22.33
N GLN A 304 -10.65 -15.39 -23.17
CA GLN A 304 -11.07 -15.00 -24.53
C GLN A 304 -12.46 -14.37 -24.57
N ILE A 305 -13.18 -14.24 -23.44
CA ILE A 305 -14.48 -13.57 -23.40
C ILE A 305 -14.30 -12.11 -23.86
N LYS A 306 -14.99 -11.75 -24.95
CA LYS A 306 -15.04 -10.37 -25.44
C LYS A 306 -16.10 -9.59 -24.70
N MET A 307 -15.79 -8.37 -24.36
CA MET A 307 -16.72 -7.50 -23.65
C MET A 307 -17.37 -6.51 -24.60
N ASN A 308 -18.68 -6.29 -24.41
CA ASN A 308 -19.42 -5.31 -25.18
C ASN A 308 -18.94 -3.90 -24.88
N GLN A 309 -19.07 -3.00 -25.87
CA GLN A 309 -18.70 -1.61 -25.71
C GLN A 309 -19.45 -0.96 -24.53
N LEU A 310 -18.75 -0.18 -23.73
CA LEU A 310 -19.36 0.58 -22.65
C LEU A 310 -20.31 1.66 -23.20
N ARG A 311 -21.40 1.94 -22.47
CA ARG A 311 -22.26 3.07 -22.81
C ARG A 311 -21.48 4.39 -22.78
N PRO A 312 -21.82 5.34 -23.65
CA PRO A 312 -21.27 6.68 -23.54
C PRO A 312 -21.72 7.33 -22.22
N VAL A 313 -20.78 8.02 -21.55
CA VAL A 313 -21.03 8.76 -20.31
C VAL A 313 -21.05 10.24 -20.63
N SER A 314 -22.07 10.95 -20.19
CA SER A 314 -22.20 12.39 -20.43
C SER A 314 -21.17 13.20 -19.62
N LYS A 315 -20.84 14.40 -20.11
CA LYS A 315 -19.94 15.31 -19.39
C LYS A 315 -20.46 15.66 -17.99
N THR A 316 -21.79 15.82 -17.87
CA THR A 316 -22.44 16.12 -16.59
C THR A 316 -22.26 14.97 -15.60
N GLU A 317 -22.46 13.71 -16.01
CA GLU A 317 -22.21 12.55 -15.16
C GLU A 317 -20.76 12.51 -14.66
N LYS A 318 -19.79 12.74 -15.56
CA LYS A 318 -18.36 12.75 -15.21
C LYS A 318 -18.01 13.88 -14.24
N THR A 319 -18.59 15.06 -14.39
CA THR A 319 -18.33 16.22 -13.52
C THR A 319 -18.98 16.07 -12.14
N LEU A 320 -20.21 15.53 -12.08
CA LEU A 320 -20.94 15.38 -10.82
C LEU A 320 -20.47 14.19 -9.99
N PHE A 321 -19.96 13.13 -10.62
CA PHE A 321 -19.57 11.91 -9.93
C PHE A 321 -18.52 12.12 -8.83
N PRO A 322 -17.41 12.84 -9.04
CA PRO A 322 -16.41 13.07 -7.97
C PRO A 322 -16.99 13.90 -6.80
N LEU A 323 -17.90 14.83 -7.07
CA LEU A 323 -18.57 15.58 -6.01
C LEU A 323 -19.52 14.69 -5.20
N LEU A 324 -20.29 13.82 -5.89
CA LEU A 324 -21.15 12.87 -5.21
C LEU A 324 -20.33 11.88 -4.36
N LEU A 325 -19.24 11.37 -4.90
CA LEU A 325 -18.30 10.47 -4.18
C LEU A 325 -17.77 11.16 -2.91
N LEU A 326 -17.34 12.43 -3.03
CA LEU A 326 -16.85 13.21 -1.92
C LEU A 326 -17.92 13.39 -0.84
N VAL A 327 -19.12 13.82 -1.21
CA VAL A 327 -20.23 14.06 -0.26
C VAL A 327 -20.60 12.76 0.47
N VAL A 328 -20.78 11.66 -0.27
CA VAL A 328 -21.11 10.36 0.32
C VAL A 328 -20.00 9.90 1.29
N THR A 329 -18.73 10.09 0.91
CA THR A 329 -17.61 9.68 1.76
C THR A 329 -17.54 10.52 3.03
N ILE A 330 -17.69 11.83 2.95
CA ILE A 330 -17.69 12.73 4.12
C ILE A 330 -18.84 12.38 5.07
N LEU A 331 -20.01 12.11 4.53
CA LEU A 331 -21.19 11.78 5.34
C LEU A 331 -21.07 10.42 6.05
N LEU A 332 -20.49 9.43 5.38
CA LEU A 332 -20.41 8.07 5.92
C LEU A 332 -19.11 7.84 6.70
N LEU A 333 -17.99 8.36 6.22
CA LEU A 333 -16.67 8.00 6.73
C LEU A 333 -15.70 9.21 6.68
N PRO A 334 -15.85 10.19 7.58
CA PRO A 334 -15.01 11.39 7.60
C PRO A 334 -13.49 11.15 7.57
N PRO A 335 -12.93 10.13 8.25
CA PRO A 335 -11.49 9.88 8.18
C PRO A 335 -10.94 9.49 6.80
N ALA A 336 -11.79 9.08 5.85
CA ALA A 336 -11.39 8.85 4.46
C ALA A 336 -11.38 10.14 3.62
N ALA A 337 -11.94 11.24 4.15
CA ALA A 337 -12.09 12.49 3.43
C ALA A 337 -10.78 13.10 2.89
N PRO A 338 -9.63 13.05 3.58
CA PRO A 338 -8.38 13.56 3.03
C PRO A 338 -7.97 12.88 1.72
N LEU A 339 -8.06 11.54 1.66
CA LEU A 339 -7.69 10.76 0.48
C LEU A 339 -8.73 10.92 -0.64
N ILE A 340 -10.00 10.63 -0.35
CA ILE A 340 -11.08 10.72 -1.34
C ILE A 340 -11.32 12.18 -1.75
N GLY A 341 -11.16 13.16 -0.85
CA GLY A 341 -11.28 14.56 -1.16
C GLY A 341 -10.27 15.02 -2.20
N MET A 342 -9.00 14.63 -2.03
CA MET A 342 -7.95 14.97 -3.00
C MET A 342 -8.13 14.23 -4.33
N LEU A 343 -8.54 12.96 -4.30
CA LEU A 343 -8.90 12.19 -5.50
C LEU A 343 -10.04 12.87 -6.27
N ALA A 344 -11.12 13.22 -5.56
CA ALA A 344 -12.29 13.88 -6.14
C ALA A 344 -11.95 15.27 -6.69
N PHE A 345 -11.14 16.05 -5.96
CA PHE A 345 -10.69 17.37 -6.38
C PHE A 345 -9.87 17.32 -7.66
N GLY A 346 -8.88 16.43 -7.73
CA GLY A 346 -8.06 16.24 -8.94
C GLY A 346 -8.92 15.85 -10.15
N ASN A 347 -9.85 14.92 -9.97
CA ASN A 347 -10.74 14.49 -11.05
C ASN A 347 -11.71 15.59 -11.46
N PHE A 348 -12.29 16.32 -10.51
CA PHE A 348 -13.20 17.43 -10.78
C PHE A 348 -12.54 18.50 -11.63
N ILE A 349 -11.31 18.92 -11.31
CA ILE A 349 -10.53 19.88 -12.10
C ILE A 349 -10.40 19.42 -13.56
N LYS A 350 -10.14 18.12 -13.78
CA LYS A 350 -10.03 17.53 -15.11
C LYS A 350 -11.38 17.59 -15.85
N GLU A 351 -12.43 17.06 -15.24
CA GLU A 351 -13.71 16.83 -15.92
C GLU A 351 -14.49 18.12 -16.16
N VAL A 352 -14.31 19.14 -15.34
CA VAL A 352 -14.96 20.46 -15.54
C VAL A 352 -14.48 21.13 -16.82
N GLY A 353 -13.20 20.93 -17.20
CA GLY A 353 -12.62 21.36 -18.46
C GLY A 353 -12.36 22.86 -18.62
N ILE A 354 -12.72 23.70 -17.64
CA ILE A 354 -12.53 25.15 -17.69
C ILE A 354 -11.08 25.53 -17.35
N VAL A 355 -10.44 24.76 -16.47
CA VAL A 355 -9.10 25.01 -15.95
C VAL A 355 -8.08 23.99 -16.45
N GLN A 356 -8.06 23.73 -17.77
CA GLN A 356 -7.22 22.70 -18.38
C GLN A 356 -5.72 22.84 -18.05
N ARG A 357 -5.22 24.08 -17.94
CA ARG A 357 -3.82 24.32 -17.57
C ARG A 357 -3.54 23.80 -16.16
N LEU A 358 -4.44 24.01 -15.22
CA LEU A 358 -4.31 23.52 -13.85
C LEU A 358 -4.37 21.99 -13.81
N SER A 359 -5.32 21.39 -14.52
CA SER A 359 -5.44 19.93 -14.64
C SER A 359 -4.14 19.28 -15.16
N LYS A 360 -3.57 19.83 -16.24
CA LYS A 360 -2.31 19.35 -16.80
C LYS A 360 -1.15 19.49 -15.83
N THR A 361 -1.05 20.60 -15.12
CA THR A 361 -0.02 20.80 -14.08
C THR A 361 -0.13 19.77 -12.96
N VAL A 362 -1.35 19.45 -12.52
CA VAL A 362 -1.58 18.44 -11.48
C VAL A 362 -1.25 17.03 -12.00
N GLU A 363 -1.67 16.72 -13.22
CA GLU A 363 -1.47 15.41 -13.84
C GLU A 363 0.01 15.09 -14.14
N ASN A 364 0.81 16.10 -14.50
CA ASN A 364 2.19 15.92 -14.96
C ASN A 364 3.21 16.52 -13.97
N GLU A 365 3.34 17.84 -13.92
CA GLU A 365 4.45 18.50 -13.21
C GLU A 365 4.38 18.26 -11.70
N LEU A 366 3.21 18.51 -11.09
CA LEU A 366 3.04 18.31 -9.66
C LEU A 366 3.22 16.83 -9.28
N MET A 367 2.60 15.93 -10.06
CA MET A 367 2.71 14.49 -9.84
C MET A 367 4.16 14.01 -9.92
N ASN A 368 4.93 14.50 -10.89
CA ASN A 368 6.34 14.16 -11.06
C ASN A 368 7.20 14.71 -9.90
N ILE A 369 7.03 15.98 -9.53
CA ILE A 369 7.78 16.61 -8.43
C ILE A 369 7.50 15.88 -7.11
N VAL A 370 6.23 15.67 -6.79
CA VAL A 370 5.82 15.00 -5.55
C VAL A 370 6.28 13.55 -5.54
N SER A 371 6.22 12.84 -6.67
CA SER A 371 6.72 11.46 -6.79
C SER A 371 8.21 11.37 -6.51
N ILE A 372 9.02 12.32 -7.01
CA ILE A 372 10.46 12.37 -6.74
C ILE A 372 10.71 12.58 -5.24
N LEU A 373 10.09 13.59 -4.65
CA LEU A 373 10.30 13.93 -3.23
C LEU A 373 9.82 12.83 -2.30
N LEU A 374 8.62 12.31 -2.55
CA LEU A 374 8.05 11.20 -1.78
C LEU A 374 8.94 9.97 -1.87
N SER A 375 9.37 9.61 -3.07
CA SER A 375 10.20 8.41 -3.29
C SER A 375 11.60 8.55 -2.69
N LEU A 376 12.24 9.72 -2.75
CA LEU A 376 13.49 10.00 -2.03
C LEU A 376 13.28 9.89 -0.52
N GLY A 377 12.20 10.46 0.01
CA GLY A 377 11.85 10.39 1.42
C GLY A 377 11.57 8.96 1.88
N VAL A 378 10.88 8.14 1.08
CA VAL A 378 10.69 6.71 1.36
C VAL A 378 12.02 5.96 1.30
N GLY A 379 12.84 6.22 0.29
CA GLY A 379 14.18 5.63 0.16
C GLY A 379 15.10 5.96 1.33
N SER A 380 15.00 7.17 1.89
CA SER A 380 15.76 7.57 3.08
C SER A 380 15.42 6.76 4.32
N GLN A 381 14.28 6.11 4.36
CA GLN A 381 13.88 5.24 5.46
C GLN A 381 14.40 3.81 5.33
N MET A 382 15.03 3.47 4.19
CA MET A 382 15.62 2.15 3.96
C MET A 382 17.00 2.05 4.61
N THR A 383 17.04 2.07 5.93
CA THR A 383 18.26 1.89 6.74
C THR A 383 18.28 0.48 7.35
N PRO A 384 19.47 -0.05 7.70
CA PRO A 384 19.60 -1.37 8.32
C PRO A 384 18.74 -1.52 9.56
N GLU A 385 18.69 -0.47 10.38
CA GLU A 385 17.97 -0.42 11.64
C GLU A 385 16.46 -0.65 11.47
N LYS A 386 15.90 -0.17 10.34
CA LYS A 386 14.46 -0.26 10.08
C LYS A 386 14.07 -1.50 9.29
N ILE A 387 14.95 -1.95 8.39
CA ILE A 387 14.62 -3.01 7.42
C ILE A 387 15.09 -4.39 7.86
N MET A 388 16.24 -4.48 8.56
CA MET A 388 16.89 -5.78 8.85
C MET A 388 16.38 -6.44 10.14
N HIS A 389 15.15 -6.18 10.54
CA HIS A 389 14.50 -6.86 11.67
C HIS A 389 13.60 -8.00 11.18
N ALA A 390 13.43 -9.04 11.99
CA ALA A 390 12.55 -10.17 11.67
C ALA A 390 11.11 -9.74 11.39
N ASN A 391 10.61 -8.77 12.16
CA ASN A 391 9.28 -8.19 11.97
C ASN A 391 9.13 -7.54 10.58
N SER A 392 10.15 -6.79 10.12
CA SER A 392 10.14 -6.14 8.80
C SER A 392 10.10 -7.16 7.67
N LEU A 393 10.85 -8.27 7.80
CA LEU A 393 10.82 -9.37 6.83
C LEU A 393 9.46 -10.05 6.78
N GLY A 394 8.82 -10.26 7.93
CA GLY A 394 7.47 -10.79 8.01
C GLY A 394 6.46 -9.94 7.26
N ILE A 395 6.52 -8.61 7.41
CA ILE A 395 5.67 -7.66 6.68
C ILE A 395 5.90 -7.78 5.17
N ILE A 396 7.16 -7.91 4.74
CA ILE A 396 7.50 -8.07 3.33
C ILE A 396 6.88 -9.35 2.75
N VAL A 397 7.04 -10.49 3.39
CA VAL A 397 6.45 -11.77 2.90
C VAL A 397 4.93 -11.70 2.90
N LEU A 398 4.34 -11.19 3.98
CA LEU A 398 2.89 -11.07 4.11
C LEU A 398 2.28 -10.16 3.06
N GLY A 399 2.92 -9.03 2.74
CA GLY A 399 2.46 -8.13 1.69
C GLY A 399 2.44 -8.77 0.30
N LEU A 400 3.41 -9.63 -0.02
CA LEU A 400 3.42 -10.38 -1.27
C LEU A 400 2.23 -11.34 -1.36
N LEU A 401 1.95 -12.08 -0.28
CA LEU A 401 0.80 -12.98 -0.19
C LEU A 401 -0.51 -12.22 -0.27
N ALA A 402 -0.60 -11.09 0.44
CA ALA A 402 -1.75 -10.21 0.45
C ALA A 402 -2.12 -9.74 -0.96
N PHE A 403 -1.12 -9.33 -1.73
CA PHE A 403 -1.31 -8.88 -3.11
C PHE A 403 -1.79 -10.02 -4.02
N ALA A 404 -1.29 -11.23 -3.81
CA ALA A 404 -1.77 -12.42 -4.51
C ALA A 404 -3.24 -12.70 -4.18
N VAL A 405 -3.63 -12.61 -2.91
CA VAL A 405 -5.02 -12.77 -2.44
C VAL A 405 -5.93 -11.68 -3.00
N ALA A 406 -5.50 -10.41 -3.02
CA ALA A 406 -6.26 -9.32 -3.62
C ALA A 406 -6.57 -9.57 -5.10
N THR A 407 -5.54 -9.97 -5.85
CA THR A 407 -5.69 -10.32 -7.27
C THR A 407 -6.64 -11.50 -7.46
N ALA A 408 -6.50 -12.55 -6.65
CA ALA A 408 -7.37 -13.72 -6.68
C ALA A 408 -8.83 -13.36 -6.32
N GLY A 409 -9.03 -12.53 -5.31
CA GLY A 409 -10.34 -12.06 -4.87
C GLY A 409 -11.14 -11.39 -5.99
N GLY A 410 -10.51 -10.47 -6.72
CA GLY A 410 -11.13 -9.82 -7.87
C GLY A 410 -11.47 -10.79 -9.01
N LEU A 411 -10.55 -11.72 -9.33
CA LEU A 411 -10.79 -12.77 -10.34
C LEU A 411 -11.94 -13.70 -9.96
N ILE A 412 -11.96 -14.17 -8.71
CA ILE A 412 -13.00 -15.07 -8.19
C ILE A 412 -14.36 -14.34 -8.22
N MET A 413 -14.40 -13.08 -7.77
CA MET A 413 -15.64 -12.29 -7.81
C MET A 413 -16.17 -12.14 -9.24
N ALA A 414 -15.30 -11.90 -10.23
CA ALA A 414 -15.72 -11.84 -11.64
C ALA A 414 -16.33 -13.17 -12.11
N LYS A 415 -15.78 -14.30 -11.66
CA LYS A 415 -16.34 -15.63 -11.95
C LYS A 415 -17.68 -15.84 -11.25
N ILE A 416 -17.81 -15.43 -10.00
CA ILE A 416 -19.08 -15.48 -9.25
C ILE A 416 -20.14 -14.61 -9.95
N MET A 417 -19.79 -13.40 -10.34
CA MET A 417 -20.69 -12.53 -11.08
C MET A 417 -21.16 -13.19 -12.38
N ASN A 418 -20.28 -13.92 -13.08
CA ASN A 418 -20.63 -14.64 -14.30
C ASN A 418 -21.65 -15.79 -14.11
N LEU A 419 -21.90 -16.24 -12.88
CA LEU A 419 -22.99 -17.19 -12.60
C LEU A 419 -24.36 -16.52 -12.66
N PHE A 420 -24.44 -15.22 -12.39
CA PHE A 420 -25.69 -14.46 -12.31
C PHE A 420 -25.91 -13.52 -13.50
N LEU A 421 -24.84 -13.18 -14.24
CA LEU A 421 -24.91 -12.27 -15.38
C LEU A 421 -25.34 -13.00 -16.65
N LYS A 422 -26.31 -12.42 -17.38
CA LYS A 422 -26.72 -12.89 -18.73
C LYS A 422 -25.57 -12.71 -19.73
N GLU A 423 -24.90 -11.56 -19.69
CA GLU A 423 -23.71 -11.26 -20.49
C GLU A 423 -22.47 -11.47 -19.61
N LYS A 424 -21.64 -12.43 -20.00
CA LYS A 424 -20.44 -12.80 -19.25
C LYS A 424 -19.38 -11.72 -19.39
N ILE A 425 -18.74 -11.39 -18.28
CA ILE A 425 -17.58 -10.51 -18.22
C ILE A 425 -16.29 -11.33 -18.29
N ASN A 426 -15.24 -10.75 -18.87
CA ASN A 426 -13.93 -11.38 -18.86
C ASN A 426 -13.34 -11.33 -17.43
N PRO A 427 -13.06 -12.47 -16.78
CA PRO A 427 -12.58 -12.46 -15.39
C PRO A 427 -11.28 -11.71 -15.19
N LEU A 428 -10.44 -11.56 -16.23
CA LEU A 428 -9.19 -10.82 -16.14
C LEU A 428 -9.36 -9.38 -15.62
N ILE A 429 -10.50 -8.74 -15.92
CA ILE A 429 -10.75 -7.37 -15.43
C ILE A 429 -10.86 -7.32 -13.91
N GLY A 430 -11.27 -8.42 -13.27
CA GLY A 430 -11.35 -8.51 -11.81
C GLY A 430 -9.97 -8.36 -11.13
N SER A 431 -8.90 -8.82 -11.76
CA SER A 431 -7.54 -8.64 -11.22
C SER A 431 -7.12 -7.17 -11.16
N ALA A 432 -7.76 -6.30 -11.94
CA ALA A 432 -7.51 -4.87 -11.91
C ALA A 432 -8.15 -4.17 -10.71
N GLY A 433 -8.95 -4.87 -9.90
CA GLY A 433 -9.56 -4.32 -8.68
C GLY A 433 -8.57 -3.90 -7.59
N VAL A 434 -7.29 -4.23 -7.70
CA VAL A 434 -6.24 -3.70 -6.83
C VAL A 434 -5.95 -2.23 -7.16
N SER A 435 -5.54 -1.44 -6.17
CA SER A 435 -5.41 0.03 -6.30
C SER A 435 -4.21 0.52 -7.12
N ALA A 436 -3.46 -0.37 -7.77
CA ALA A 436 -2.32 -0.01 -8.61
C ALA A 436 -2.79 0.59 -9.96
N VAL A 437 -3.19 1.85 -9.96
CA VAL A 437 -3.72 2.58 -11.14
C VAL A 437 -2.59 3.23 -11.94
N PRO A 438 -2.62 3.16 -13.27
CA PRO A 438 -3.43 2.31 -14.15
C PRO A 438 -2.76 0.95 -14.45
N MET A 439 -1.77 0.56 -13.68
CA MET A 439 -0.85 -0.54 -13.97
C MET A 439 -1.59 -1.89 -14.02
N ALA A 440 -2.44 -2.18 -13.03
CA ALA A 440 -3.18 -3.44 -12.96
C ALA A 440 -4.14 -3.59 -14.15
N ALA A 441 -4.79 -2.52 -14.59
CA ALA A 441 -5.63 -2.52 -15.77
C ALA A 441 -4.83 -2.80 -17.06
N ARG A 442 -3.62 -2.23 -17.19
CA ARG A 442 -2.71 -2.50 -18.32
C ARG A 442 -2.25 -3.97 -18.33
N VAL A 443 -1.98 -4.54 -17.17
CA VAL A 443 -1.59 -5.95 -17.04
C VAL A 443 -2.75 -6.88 -17.45
N ALA A 444 -3.97 -6.62 -16.98
CA ALA A 444 -5.16 -7.36 -17.39
C ALA A 444 -5.37 -7.32 -18.91
N ASN A 445 -5.25 -6.14 -19.51
CA ASN A 445 -5.34 -5.95 -20.96
C ASN A 445 -4.23 -6.73 -21.70
N LYS A 446 -2.96 -6.64 -21.23
CA LYS A 446 -1.83 -7.35 -21.84
C LYS A 446 -2.01 -8.87 -21.82
N VAL A 447 -2.54 -9.43 -20.74
CA VAL A 447 -2.82 -10.87 -20.63
C VAL A 447 -3.99 -11.25 -21.54
N GLY A 448 -5.04 -10.43 -21.64
CA GLY A 448 -6.16 -10.64 -22.54
C GLY A 448 -5.74 -10.63 -24.01
N MET A 449 -4.97 -9.62 -24.42
CA MET A 449 -4.45 -9.51 -25.79
C MET A 449 -3.46 -10.64 -26.16
N ALA A 450 -2.78 -11.22 -25.21
CA ALA A 450 -1.92 -12.38 -25.44
C ALA A 450 -2.70 -13.66 -25.76
N GLU A 451 -3.95 -13.76 -25.35
CA GLU A 451 -4.86 -14.88 -25.65
C GLU A 451 -5.74 -14.62 -26.89
N ASP A 452 -6.14 -13.37 -27.12
CA ASP A 452 -6.86 -12.89 -28.31
C ASP A 452 -6.43 -11.43 -28.60
N PRO A 453 -5.64 -11.18 -29.66
CA PRO A 453 -5.16 -9.85 -30.00
C PRO A 453 -6.25 -8.81 -30.28
N THR A 454 -7.48 -9.24 -30.55
CA THR A 454 -8.62 -8.36 -30.79
C THR A 454 -9.40 -8.01 -29.51
N ASN A 455 -9.02 -8.58 -28.38
CA ASN A 455 -9.74 -8.41 -27.11
C ASN A 455 -9.11 -7.29 -26.26
N PHE A 456 -9.59 -6.07 -26.42
CA PHE A 456 -9.14 -4.88 -25.69
C PHE A 456 -9.90 -4.73 -24.38
N LEU A 457 -9.28 -5.13 -23.27
CA LEU A 457 -9.89 -5.10 -21.94
C LEU A 457 -9.60 -3.82 -21.16
N LEU A 458 -8.73 -2.91 -21.65
CA LEU A 458 -8.22 -1.79 -20.88
C LEU A 458 -9.35 -0.92 -20.29
N MET A 459 -10.27 -0.47 -21.12
CA MET A 459 -11.38 0.39 -20.67
C MET A 459 -12.27 -0.30 -19.63
N HIS A 460 -12.51 -1.60 -19.81
CA HIS A 460 -13.31 -2.39 -18.88
C HIS A 460 -12.55 -2.63 -17.54
N ALA A 461 -11.24 -2.83 -17.60
CA ALA A 461 -10.39 -3.03 -16.44
C ALA A 461 -10.18 -1.74 -15.62
N MET A 462 -10.30 -0.56 -16.24
CA MET A 462 -10.20 0.73 -15.53
C MET A 462 -11.32 0.92 -14.51
N GLY A 463 -12.53 0.42 -14.77
CA GLY A 463 -13.65 0.50 -13.82
C GLY A 463 -13.34 -0.15 -12.48
N PRO A 464 -13.03 -1.45 -12.43
CA PRO A 464 -12.58 -2.13 -11.21
C PRO A 464 -11.33 -1.50 -10.59
N ASN A 465 -10.38 -1.03 -11.41
CA ASN A 465 -9.13 -0.44 -10.93
C ASN A 465 -9.37 0.84 -10.12
N VAL A 466 -10.19 1.72 -10.63
CA VAL A 466 -10.60 2.95 -9.93
C VAL A 466 -11.44 2.63 -8.69
N ALA A 467 -12.35 1.66 -8.78
CA ALA A 467 -13.12 1.19 -7.64
C ALA A 467 -12.23 0.61 -6.53
N GLY A 468 -11.10 0.00 -6.89
CA GLY A 468 -10.08 -0.46 -5.96
C GLY A 468 -9.48 0.67 -5.13
N VAL A 469 -9.10 1.79 -5.75
CA VAL A 469 -8.57 2.98 -5.05
C VAL A 469 -9.58 3.52 -4.04
N ILE A 470 -10.84 3.66 -4.48
CA ILE A 470 -11.93 4.08 -3.58
C ILE A 470 -12.08 3.09 -2.42
N GLY A 471 -12.04 1.78 -2.73
CA GLY A 471 -12.16 0.71 -1.75
C GLY A 471 -11.05 0.73 -0.71
N THR A 472 -9.79 0.93 -1.12
CA THR A 472 -8.64 1.02 -0.22
C THR A 472 -8.71 2.27 0.65
N ALA A 473 -9.11 3.43 0.09
CA ALA A 473 -9.30 4.65 0.86
C ALA A 473 -10.45 4.53 1.87
N ILE A 474 -11.52 3.80 1.53
CA ILE A 474 -12.60 3.48 2.47
C ILE A 474 -12.09 2.55 3.58
N ALA A 475 -11.35 1.48 3.25
CA ALA A 475 -10.76 0.58 4.24
C ALA A 475 -9.83 1.35 5.20
N ALA A 476 -9.00 2.26 4.67
CA ALA A 476 -8.16 3.17 5.44
C ALA A 476 -9.00 4.01 6.42
N GLY A 477 -10.07 4.62 5.92
CA GLY A 477 -10.98 5.42 6.74
C GLY A 477 -11.62 4.59 7.86
N VAL A 478 -12.03 3.35 7.59
CA VAL A 478 -12.59 2.43 8.60
C VAL A 478 -11.54 2.12 9.67
N PHE A 479 -10.30 1.79 9.29
CA PHE A 479 -9.24 1.50 10.25
C PHE A 479 -8.91 2.72 11.13
N ILE A 480 -8.80 3.90 10.54
CA ILE A 480 -8.55 5.14 11.28
C ILE A 480 -9.74 5.51 12.17
N SER A 481 -10.97 5.34 11.68
CA SER A 481 -12.18 5.59 12.48
C SER A 481 -12.30 4.67 13.70
N THR A 482 -11.78 3.44 13.60
CA THR A 482 -11.91 2.43 14.65
C THR A 482 -10.77 2.47 15.66
N TYR A 483 -9.54 2.74 15.19
CA TYR A 483 -8.33 2.61 16.00
C TYR A 483 -7.46 3.89 16.05
N GLY A 484 -7.80 4.93 15.30
CA GLY A 484 -7.08 6.20 15.25
C GLY A 484 -7.54 7.23 16.27
N MET A 485 -8.46 6.84 17.20
CA MET A 485 -8.93 7.66 18.31
C MET A 485 -8.19 7.32 19.58
#